data_bb2f8c9c2684f22d380479c43da0ae7b
#
_entry.id   bb2f8c9c2684f22d380479c43da0ae7b
#
_cell.length_a   1.000
_cell.length_b   1.000
_cell.length_c   1.000
_cell.angle_alpha   90.00
_cell.angle_beta   90.00
_cell.angle_gamma   90.00
#
_symmetry.space_group_name_H-M   'P 1'
#
loop_
_entity.id
_entity.type
_entity.pdbx_description
1 polymer ?
#
loop_
_entity_poly.entity_id
_entity_poly.type
_entity_poly.pdbx_seq_one_letter_code
_entity_poly.pdbx_strand_id
1 'polypeptide(L)'
;MPRPVTRQGSITMTDLLLRQATTADLDALVRLENLCFDEDRISRRSFRRFLEVPRDRLIVATLAGELVGYALVLMNAATRLARIYSIAVSPSARGRGAGEKLVRAAEQEAVEAGRIVMRLEVREDNQSAIGLYDRLGYRQFGTYRDYYEDHGNALRFERRILFYEPSGNFPEVPYYPQTTDFSCGPAA
;
A
#
# COMPACT_ATOMS: atom_id res chain seq x y z
N MET A 1 -11.04 -13.72 -51.00
CA MET A 1 -10.04 -13.05 -50.12
C MET A 1 -10.56 -13.08 -48.69
N PRO A 2 -9.98 -13.87 -47.79
CA PRO A 2 -10.42 -13.86 -46.37
C PRO A 2 -9.84 -12.64 -45.63
N ARG A 3 -10.69 -11.97 -44.84
CA ARG A 3 -10.32 -10.85 -43.98
C ARG A 3 -9.46 -11.35 -42.82
N PRO A 4 -8.42 -10.59 -42.38
CA PRO A 4 -7.65 -10.96 -41.20
C PRO A 4 -8.50 -10.84 -39.94
N VAL A 5 -8.61 -11.94 -39.21
CA VAL A 5 -9.19 -11.96 -37.86
C VAL A 5 -8.16 -11.33 -36.92
N THR A 6 -8.42 -10.14 -36.45
CA THR A 6 -7.66 -9.50 -35.38
C THR A 6 -7.84 -10.32 -34.12
N ARG A 7 -6.83 -11.10 -33.74
CA ARG A 7 -6.76 -11.71 -32.40
C ARG A 7 -6.74 -10.60 -31.37
N GLN A 8 -7.87 -10.39 -30.70
CA GLN A 8 -7.86 -9.73 -29.40
C GLN A 8 -7.06 -10.65 -28.47
N GLY A 9 -5.83 -10.24 -28.16
CA GLY A 9 -5.00 -10.93 -27.17
C GLY A 9 -5.71 -10.89 -25.84
N SER A 10 -6.09 -12.04 -25.31
CA SER A 10 -6.48 -12.18 -23.91
C SER A 10 -5.28 -11.73 -23.06
N ILE A 11 -5.41 -10.59 -22.40
CA ILE A 11 -4.46 -10.11 -21.40
C ILE A 11 -4.61 -11.05 -20.20
N THR A 12 -3.72 -12.01 -20.10
CA THR A 12 -3.67 -12.95 -18.99
C THR A 12 -3.04 -12.30 -17.77
N MET A 13 -3.41 -12.77 -16.57
CA MET A 13 -2.87 -12.33 -15.26
C MET A 13 -1.34 -12.44 -15.14
N THR A 14 -0.68 -13.04 -16.11
CA THR A 14 0.77 -13.26 -16.17
C THR A 14 1.55 -11.95 -16.41
N ASP A 15 0.89 -10.88 -16.83
CA ASP A 15 1.55 -9.65 -17.27
C ASP A 15 1.56 -8.52 -16.22
N LEU A 16 1.08 -8.77 -14.99
CA LEU A 16 1.17 -7.78 -13.91
C LEU A 16 2.57 -7.79 -13.32
N LEU A 17 3.34 -6.76 -13.63
CA LEU A 17 4.69 -6.56 -13.11
C LEU A 17 4.69 -5.59 -11.95
N LEU A 18 5.46 -5.92 -10.90
CA LEU A 18 5.70 -5.05 -9.75
C LEU A 18 7.15 -4.59 -9.78
N ARG A 19 7.37 -3.32 -9.46
CA ARG A 19 8.71 -2.74 -9.33
C ARG A 19 8.68 -1.51 -8.43
N GLN A 20 9.85 -1.07 -8.01
CA GLN A 20 9.99 0.25 -7.38
C GLN A 20 9.63 1.35 -8.38
N ALA A 21 8.94 2.38 -7.88
CA ALA A 21 8.64 3.56 -8.66
C ALA A 21 9.90 4.40 -8.89
N THR A 22 9.91 5.13 -9.98
CA THR A 22 10.96 6.08 -10.35
C THR A 22 10.35 7.45 -10.59
N THR A 23 11.17 8.47 -10.75
CA THR A 23 10.71 9.83 -11.08
C THR A 23 9.96 9.89 -12.42
N ALA A 24 10.21 8.96 -13.33
CA ALA A 24 9.48 8.82 -14.60
C ALA A 24 8.01 8.42 -14.40
N ASP A 25 7.67 7.80 -13.26
CA ASP A 25 6.32 7.36 -12.95
C ASP A 25 5.43 8.48 -12.37
N LEU A 26 6.01 9.63 -12.04
CA LEU A 26 5.35 10.69 -11.29
C LEU A 26 4.02 11.14 -11.91
N ASP A 27 3.97 11.32 -13.22
CA ASP A 27 2.75 11.74 -13.92
C ASP A 27 1.68 10.66 -13.91
N ALA A 28 2.09 9.40 -14.06
CA ALA A 28 1.18 8.26 -14.01
C ALA A 28 0.63 8.03 -12.60
N LEU A 29 1.45 8.19 -11.56
CA LEU A 29 1.04 8.13 -10.15
C LEU A 29 -0.02 9.19 -9.84
N VAL A 30 0.21 10.45 -10.24
CA VAL A 30 -0.76 11.54 -10.02
C VAL A 30 -2.07 11.28 -10.77
N ARG A 31 -2.01 10.77 -12.00
CA ARG A 31 -3.24 10.39 -12.74
C ARG A 31 -4.00 9.28 -12.04
N LEU A 32 -3.30 8.24 -11.57
CA LEU A 32 -3.94 7.13 -10.88
C LEU A 32 -4.55 7.58 -9.55
N GLU A 33 -3.86 8.43 -8.80
CA GLU A 33 -4.36 9.02 -7.56
C GLU A 33 -5.67 9.77 -7.79
N ASN A 34 -5.71 10.65 -8.78
CA ASN A 34 -6.91 11.41 -9.14
C ASN A 34 -8.07 10.53 -9.64
N LEU A 35 -7.76 9.34 -10.19
CA LEU A 35 -8.75 8.37 -10.64
C LEU A 35 -9.33 7.55 -9.49
N CYS A 36 -8.55 7.31 -8.44
CA CYS A 36 -8.90 6.41 -7.36
C CYS A 36 -9.48 7.10 -6.13
N PHE A 37 -9.16 8.38 -5.92
CA PHE A 37 -9.55 9.13 -4.73
C PHE A 37 -10.19 10.47 -5.12
N ASP A 38 -11.28 10.81 -4.45
CA ASP A 38 -11.96 12.10 -4.62
C ASP A 38 -11.39 13.16 -3.68
N GLU A 39 -11.01 12.75 -2.47
CA GLU A 39 -10.47 13.56 -1.38
C GLU A 39 -9.17 12.92 -0.84
N ASP A 40 -8.48 13.58 0.08
CA ASP A 40 -7.26 13.08 0.76
C ASP A 40 -6.16 12.60 -0.20
N ARG A 41 -6.01 13.27 -1.35
CA ARG A 41 -5.09 12.87 -2.41
C ARG A 41 -3.64 13.20 -2.06
N ILE A 42 -2.75 12.28 -2.39
CA ILE A 42 -1.32 12.54 -2.37
C ILE A 42 -0.96 13.54 -3.48
N SER A 43 -0.44 14.69 -3.10
CA SER A 43 -0.03 15.71 -4.06
C SER A 43 1.18 15.28 -4.90
N ARG A 44 1.33 15.87 -6.09
CA ARG A 44 2.52 15.67 -6.94
C ARG A 44 3.82 15.95 -6.18
N ARG A 45 3.82 16.99 -5.33
CA ARG A 45 4.98 17.36 -4.51
C ARG A 45 5.29 16.26 -3.48
N SER A 46 4.26 15.69 -2.86
CA SER A 46 4.42 14.61 -1.89
C SER A 46 4.94 13.33 -2.55
N PHE A 47 4.40 12.94 -3.72
CA PHE A 47 4.94 11.80 -4.47
C PHE A 47 6.42 11.98 -4.81
N ARG A 48 6.84 13.17 -5.30
CA ARG A 48 8.25 13.45 -5.57
C ARG A 48 9.11 13.26 -4.33
N ARG A 49 8.66 13.79 -3.18
CA ARG A 49 9.37 13.63 -1.91
C ARG A 49 9.52 12.16 -1.51
N PHE A 50 8.47 11.35 -1.65
CA PHE A 50 8.52 9.92 -1.33
C PHE A 50 9.47 9.14 -2.25
N LEU A 51 9.60 9.54 -3.50
CA LEU A 51 10.58 8.95 -4.43
C LEU A 51 12.03 9.26 -4.04
N GLU A 52 12.27 10.36 -3.32
CA GLU A 52 13.59 10.82 -2.90
C GLU A 52 14.01 10.28 -1.53
N VAL A 53 13.08 9.74 -0.71
CA VAL A 53 13.35 9.25 0.64
C VAL A 53 13.77 7.78 0.60
N PRO A 54 15.06 7.44 0.88
CA PRO A 54 15.57 6.08 0.66
C PRO A 54 14.94 5.00 1.54
N ARG A 55 14.36 5.36 2.69
CA ARG A 55 13.72 4.42 3.62
C ARG A 55 12.28 4.09 3.26
N ASP A 56 11.59 4.99 2.53
CA ASP A 56 10.23 4.75 2.11
C ASP A 56 10.21 3.92 0.83
N ARG A 57 9.16 3.17 0.60
CA ARG A 57 9.01 2.33 -0.59
C ARG A 57 7.76 2.72 -1.33
N LEU A 58 7.91 3.09 -2.57
CA LEU A 58 6.81 3.34 -3.48
C LEU A 58 6.87 2.29 -4.59
N ILE A 59 6.00 1.31 -4.49
CA ILE A 59 5.92 0.17 -5.41
C ILE A 59 4.83 0.45 -6.42
N VAL A 60 5.09 0.22 -7.69
CA VAL A 60 4.10 0.34 -8.76
C VAL A 60 3.80 -1.02 -9.38
N ALA A 61 2.55 -1.18 -9.77
CA ALA A 61 2.06 -2.29 -10.56
C ALA A 61 1.78 -1.82 -11.99
N THR A 62 2.35 -2.50 -12.96
CA THR A 62 2.10 -2.21 -14.38
C THR A 62 1.48 -3.42 -15.07
N LEU A 63 0.58 -3.16 -16.01
CA LEU A 63 -0.07 -4.15 -16.85
C LEU A 63 0.06 -3.70 -18.29
N ALA A 64 0.68 -4.52 -19.14
CA ALA A 64 0.99 -4.17 -20.54
C ALA A 64 1.71 -2.81 -20.69
N GLY A 65 2.59 -2.48 -19.72
CA GLY A 65 3.33 -1.21 -19.69
C GLY A 65 2.60 -0.02 -19.04
N GLU A 66 1.31 -0.13 -18.80
CA GLU A 66 0.51 0.91 -18.16
C GLU A 66 0.54 0.77 -16.64
N LEU A 67 0.69 1.88 -15.90
CA LEU A 67 0.64 1.91 -14.45
C LEU A 67 -0.81 1.76 -13.99
N VAL A 68 -1.11 0.64 -13.31
CA VAL A 68 -2.46 0.27 -12.88
C VAL A 68 -2.63 0.20 -11.36
N GLY A 69 -1.56 0.37 -10.60
CA GLY A 69 -1.64 0.38 -9.14
C GLY A 69 -0.34 0.88 -8.52
N TYR A 70 -0.42 1.26 -7.25
CA TYR A 70 0.75 1.54 -6.42
C TYR A 70 0.48 1.18 -4.95
N ALA A 71 1.56 0.99 -4.19
CA ALA A 71 1.57 0.94 -2.73
C ALA A 71 2.71 1.82 -2.20
N LEU A 72 2.38 2.72 -1.28
CA LEU A 72 3.34 3.56 -0.57
C LEU A 72 3.51 3.03 0.86
N VAL A 73 4.74 2.66 1.20
CA VAL A 73 5.10 2.12 2.51
C VAL A 73 6.05 3.07 3.21
N LEU A 74 5.67 3.53 4.37
CA LEU A 74 6.49 4.37 5.24
C LEU A 74 7.16 3.51 6.31
N MET A 75 8.45 3.75 6.55
CA MET A 75 9.24 3.00 7.52
C MET A 75 9.92 3.95 8.50
N ASN A 76 9.55 3.86 9.78
CA ASN A 76 10.21 4.65 10.82
C ASN A 76 11.54 4.00 11.21
N ALA A 77 12.62 4.77 11.20
CA ALA A 77 13.96 4.29 11.58
C ALA A 77 14.04 3.85 13.05
N ALA A 78 13.25 4.47 13.93
CA ALA A 78 13.27 4.20 15.37
C ALA A 78 12.46 2.95 15.79
N THR A 79 11.71 2.35 14.89
CA THR A 79 10.83 1.23 15.21
C THR A 79 10.96 0.10 14.19
N ARG A 80 10.51 -1.11 14.54
CA ARG A 80 10.39 -2.24 13.61
C ARG A 80 9.02 -2.29 12.92
N LEU A 81 8.38 -1.13 12.79
CA LEU A 81 7.06 -1.00 12.19
C LEU A 81 7.17 -0.43 10.77
N ALA A 82 6.43 -1.01 9.84
CA ALA A 82 6.11 -0.45 8.55
C ALA A 82 4.63 -0.09 8.48
N ARG A 83 4.29 0.92 7.68
CA ARG A 83 2.91 1.34 7.47
C ARG A 83 2.63 1.46 5.98
N ILE A 84 1.62 0.74 5.49
CA ILE A 84 1.04 1.05 4.18
C ILE A 84 0.28 2.37 4.36
N TYR A 85 0.86 3.45 3.83
CA TYR A 85 0.30 4.79 3.94
C TYR A 85 -0.83 5.01 2.93
N SER A 86 -0.64 4.53 1.70
CA SER A 86 -1.64 4.56 0.66
C SER A 86 -1.47 3.39 -0.30
N ILE A 87 -2.56 2.89 -0.82
CA ILE A 87 -2.60 1.88 -1.86
C ILE A 87 -3.75 2.19 -2.82
N ALA A 88 -3.46 2.19 -4.10
CA ALA A 88 -4.45 2.40 -5.14
C ALA A 88 -4.35 1.33 -6.23
N VAL A 89 -5.51 0.92 -6.74
CA VAL A 89 -5.62 0.05 -7.91
C VAL A 89 -6.66 0.63 -8.86
N SER A 90 -6.26 0.85 -10.10
CA SER A 90 -7.14 1.33 -11.16
C SER A 90 -8.42 0.50 -11.23
N PRO A 91 -9.60 1.11 -11.42
CA PRO A 91 -10.86 0.39 -11.60
C PRO A 91 -10.76 -0.72 -12.64
N SER A 92 -10.03 -0.51 -13.74
CA SER A 92 -9.81 -1.49 -14.81
C SER A 92 -8.99 -2.73 -14.40
N ALA A 93 -8.22 -2.63 -13.30
CA ALA A 93 -7.38 -3.71 -12.78
C ALA A 93 -7.92 -4.32 -11.47
N ARG A 94 -9.03 -3.82 -10.94
CA ARG A 94 -9.69 -4.38 -9.74
C ARG A 94 -10.23 -5.79 -10.03
N GLY A 95 -10.36 -6.60 -8.96
CA GLY A 95 -10.82 -7.98 -9.09
C GLY A 95 -9.83 -8.95 -9.73
N ARG A 96 -8.63 -8.47 -10.11
CA ARG A 96 -7.58 -9.26 -10.77
C ARG A 96 -6.39 -9.58 -9.83
N GLY A 97 -6.56 -9.44 -8.53
CA GLY A 97 -5.51 -9.72 -7.54
C GLY A 97 -4.39 -8.68 -7.44
N ALA A 98 -4.49 -7.54 -8.16
CA ALA A 98 -3.44 -6.51 -8.14
C ALA A 98 -3.23 -5.91 -6.73
N GLY A 99 -4.31 -5.67 -5.98
CA GLY A 99 -4.23 -5.19 -4.60
C GLY A 99 -3.51 -6.17 -3.68
N GLU A 100 -3.81 -7.47 -3.76
CA GLU A 100 -3.12 -8.49 -2.98
C GLU A 100 -1.63 -8.54 -3.32
N LYS A 101 -1.27 -8.54 -4.59
CA LYS A 101 0.13 -8.54 -5.03
C LYS A 101 0.88 -7.31 -4.51
N LEU A 102 0.25 -6.12 -4.53
CA LEU A 102 0.85 -4.89 -3.99
C LEU A 102 1.06 -4.98 -2.48
N VAL A 103 0.08 -5.49 -1.72
CA VAL A 103 0.24 -5.69 -0.27
C VAL A 103 1.36 -6.67 0.02
N ARG A 104 1.43 -7.81 -0.68
CA ARG A 104 2.51 -8.80 -0.51
C ARG A 104 3.88 -8.22 -0.84
N ALA A 105 4.00 -7.42 -1.90
CA ALA A 105 5.25 -6.74 -2.23
C ALA A 105 5.63 -5.71 -1.16
N ALA A 106 4.66 -4.97 -0.62
CA ALA A 106 4.89 -4.05 0.48
C ALA A 106 5.38 -4.77 1.75
N GLU A 107 4.81 -5.93 2.07
CA GLU A 107 5.26 -6.78 3.18
C GLU A 107 6.69 -7.28 2.97
N GLN A 108 7.02 -7.73 1.75
CA GLN A 108 8.35 -8.20 1.41
C GLN A 108 9.41 -7.09 1.57
N GLU A 109 9.17 -5.91 1.02
CA GLU A 109 10.06 -4.75 1.17
C GLU A 109 10.25 -4.36 2.65
N ALA A 110 9.19 -4.44 3.45
CA ALA A 110 9.26 -4.17 4.87
C ALA A 110 10.10 -5.22 5.61
N VAL A 111 9.93 -6.51 5.30
CA VAL A 111 10.74 -7.59 5.88
C VAL A 111 12.21 -7.43 5.52
N GLU A 112 12.53 -7.14 4.26
CA GLU A 112 13.90 -6.89 3.79
C GLU A 112 14.55 -5.69 4.50
N ALA A 113 13.73 -4.69 4.87
CA ALA A 113 14.16 -3.56 5.69
C ALA A 113 14.17 -3.85 7.21
N GLY A 114 13.99 -5.12 7.64
CA GLY A 114 14.03 -5.54 9.04
C GLY A 114 12.79 -5.14 9.86
N ARG A 115 11.65 -4.89 9.21
CA ARG A 115 10.38 -4.61 9.90
C ARG A 115 9.68 -5.93 10.25
N ILE A 116 8.97 -5.93 11.37
CA ILE A 116 8.29 -7.13 11.87
C ILE A 116 6.77 -6.99 11.92
N VAL A 117 6.26 -5.77 11.85
CA VAL A 117 4.83 -5.47 11.87
C VAL A 117 4.50 -4.53 10.72
N MET A 118 3.45 -4.84 9.98
CA MET A 118 2.81 -3.95 9.02
C MET A 118 1.51 -3.43 9.60
N ARG A 119 1.28 -2.12 9.48
CA ARG A 119 0.03 -1.43 9.85
C ARG A 119 -0.54 -0.70 8.65
N LEU A 120 -1.83 -0.47 8.71
CA LEU A 120 -2.56 0.35 7.75
C LEU A 120 -3.84 0.91 8.37
N GLU A 121 -4.36 1.94 7.75
CA GLU A 121 -5.68 2.48 8.00
C GLU A 121 -6.54 2.32 6.73
N VAL A 122 -7.82 2.01 6.93
CA VAL A 122 -8.80 1.87 5.84
C VAL A 122 -10.13 2.50 6.27
N ARG A 123 -10.80 3.17 5.34
CA ARG A 123 -12.14 3.71 5.58
C ARG A 123 -13.10 2.60 6.02
N GLU A 124 -13.92 2.87 7.02
CA GLU A 124 -14.87 1.90 7.56
C GLU A 124 -15.92 1.42 6.56
N ASP A 125 -16.20 2.22 5.53
CA ASP A 125 -17.13 1.90 4.44
C ASP A 125 -16.47 1.13 3.27
N ASN A 126 -15.13 1.03 3.23
CA ASN A 126 -14.42 0.33 2.16
C ASN A 126 -14.39 -1.19 2.38
N GLN A 127 -15.55 -1.83 2.21
CA GLN A 127 -15.71 -3.27 2.43
C GLN A 127 -14.79 -4.14 1.55
N SER A 128 -14.47 -3.66 0.35
CA SER A 128 -13.56 -4.37 -0.57
C SER A 128 -12.13 -4.45 -0.01
N ALA A 129 -11.62 -3.34 0.52
CA ALA A 129 -10.28 -3.29 1.12
C ALA A 129 -10.26 -4.04 2.46
N ILE A 130 -11.27 -3.88 3.31
CA ILE A 130 -11.40 -4.62 4.57
C ILE A 130 -11.36 -6.12 4.31
N GLY A 131 -12.18 -6.63 3.38
CA GLY A 131 -12.19 -8.04 3.01
C GLY A 131 -10.86 -8.53 2.42
N LEU A 132 -10.09 -7.68 1.74
CA LEU A 132 -8.74 -8.00 1.29
C LEU A 132 -7.80 -8.18 2.49
N TYR A 133 -7.78 -7.23 3.42
CA TYR A 133 -6.88 -7.28 4.58
C TYR A 133 -7.20 -8.44 5.51
N ASP A 134 -8.49 -8.75 5.74
CA ASP A 134 -8.93 -9.91 6.51
C ASP A 134 -8.40 -11.22 5.90
N ARG A 135 -8.56 -11.41 4.58
CA ARG A 135 -8.02 -12.59 3.87
C ARG A 135 -6.50 -12.68 3.95
N LEU A 136 -5.81 -11.55 4.02
CA LEU A 136 -4.36 -11.50 4.16
C LEU A 136 -3.89 -11.71 5.61
N GLY A 137 -4.82 -11.86 6.56
CA GLY A 137 -4.53 -12.13 7.96
C GLY A 137 -4.19 -10.88 8.78
N TYR A 138 -4.58 -9.71 8.31
CA TYR A 138 -4.56 -8.50 9.13
C TYR A 138 -5.67 -8.56 10.17
N ARG A 139 -5.42 -7.98 11.33
CA ARG A 139 -6.40 -7.90 12.42
C ARG A 139 -6.66 -6.45 12.77
N GLN A 140 -7.93 -6.10 12.92
CA GLN A 140 -8.30 -4.78 13.42
C GLN A 140 -7.88 -4.67 14.90
N PHE A 141 -7.19 -3.55 15.24
CA PHE A 141 -6.75 -3.28 16.59
C PHE A 141 -7.22 -1.93 17.13
N GLY A 142 -7.92 -1.14 16.32
CA GLY A 142 -8.45 0.16 16.74
C GLY A 142 -9.23 0.86 15.64
N THR A 143 -9.70 2.05 15.97
CA THR A 143 -10.41 2.95 15.06
C THR A 143 -9.99 4.39 15.36
N TYR A 144 -9.67 5.17 14.33
CA TYR A 144 -9.58 6.62 14.42
C TYR A 144 -10.94 7.21 14.04
N ARG A 145 -11.51 8.02 14.91
CA ARG A 145 -12.76 8.74 14.62
C ARG A 145 -12.43 10.06 13.92
N ASP A 146 -13.32 10.50 13.03
CA ASP A 146 -13.18 11.75 12.28
C ASP A 146 -11.80 11.87 11.59
N TYR A 147 -11.35 10.77 10.97
CA TYR A 147 -9.99 10.68 10.43
C TYR A 147 -9.85 11.33 9.06
N TYR A 148 -10.88 11.22 8.23
CA TYR A 148 -10.90 11.76 6.87
C TYR A 148 -11.54 13.16 6.84
N GLU A 149 -11.30 13.93 5.78
CA GLU A 149 -11.83 15.30 5.64
C GLU A 149 -13.37 15.36 5.72
N ASP A 150 -14.05 14.32 5.29
CA ASP A 150 -15.51 14.15 5.38
C ASP A 150 -16.01 13.59 6.74
N HIS A 151 -15.16 13.61 7.78
CA HIS A 151 -15.42 13.03 9.10
C HIS A 151 -15.61 11.51 9.13
N GLY A 152 -15.25 10.80 8.05
CA GLY A 152 -15.25 9.34 8.00
C GLY A 152 -14.25 8.72 8.98
N ASN A 153 -14.59 7.57 9.54
CA ASN A 153 -13.71 6.84 10.45
C ASN A 153 -12.70 5.98 9.67
N ALA A 154 -11.52 5.79 10.26
CA ALA A 154 -10.54 4.83 9.77
C ALA A 154 -10.42 3.64 10.72
N LEU A 155 -10.63 2.43 10.21
CA LEU A 155 -10.28 1.20 10.90
C LEU A 155 -8.77 0.98 10.79
N ARG A 156 -8.17 0.61 11.91
CA ARG A 156 -6.72 0.36 12.00
C ARG A 156 -6.47 -1.13 12.01
N PHE A 157 -5.65 -1.58 11.07
CA PHE A 157 -5.28 -2.98 10.94
C PHE A 157 -3.78 -3.17 11.14
N GLU A 158 -3.42 -4.32 11.70
CA GLU A 158 -2.02 -4.73 11.80
C GLU A 158 -1.85 -6.22 11.48
N ARG A 159 -0.64 -6.55 11.02
CA ARG A 159 -0.19 -7.92 10.81
C ARG A 159 1.27 -8.05 11.17
N ARG A 160 1.62 -9.14 11.87
CA ARG A 160 3.01 -9.56 12.02
C ARG A 160 3.46 -10.18 10.71
N ILE A 161 4.47 -9.57 10.05
CA ILE A 161 4.95 -9.95 8.72
C ILE A 161 6.23 -10.79 8.76
N LEU A 162 6.97 -10.75 9.86
CA LEU A 162 8.14 -11.59 10.10
C LEU A 162 7.83 -12.54 11.24
N PHE A 163 7.79 -13.85 10.95
CA PHE A 163 7.75 -14.88 11.96
C PHE A 163 9.20 -15.26 12.27
N TYR A 164 9.69 -14.83 13.42
CA TYR A 164 10.93 -15.32 13.96
C TYR A 164 10.60 -16.58 14.76
N GLU A 165 11.15 -17.73 14.35
CA GLU A 165 11.21 -18.90 15.20
C GLU A 165 12.29 -18.62 16.26
N PRO A 166 11.96 -18.56 17.56
CA PRO A 166 12.96 -18.29 18.57
C PRO A 166 13.84 -19.52 18.79
N SER A 167 14.92 -19.62 18.05
CA SER A 167 16.03 -20.47 18.43
C SER A 167 16.97 -19.64 19.33
N GLY A 168 16.63 -19.55 20.62
CA GLY A 168 17.51 -19.07 21.68
C GLY A 168 17.35 -17.60 22.09
N ASN A 169 17.12 -17.42 23.36
CA ASN A 169 17.26 -16.23 24.23
C ASN A 169 17.30 -14.87 23.56
N PHE A 170 16.13 -14.22 23.43
CA PHE A 170 16.04 -12.80 23.19
C PHE A 170 15.23 -12.12 24.30
N PRO A 171 15.63 -10.90 24.74
CA PRO A 171 14.87 -10.16 25.72
C PRO A 171 13.49 -9.84 25.17
N GLU A 172 12.46 -9.95 26.01
CA GLU A 172 11.12 -9.49 25.69
C GLU A 172 11.19 -8.06 25.14
N VAL A 173 10.66 -7.84 23.95
CA VAL A 173 10.55 -6.49 23.39
C VAL A 173 9.51 -5.76 24.23
N PRO A 174 9.87 -4.69 24.95
CA PRO A 174 8.90 -3.96 25.76
C PRO A 174 7.75 -3.46 24.87
N TYR A 175 6.53 -3.69 25.32
CA TYR A 175 5.36 -3.06 24.75
C TYR A 175 5.47 -1.56 25.05
N TYR A 176 5.82 -0.77 24.04
CA TYR A 176 5.76 0.69 24.14
C TYR A 176 4.33 1.12 23.81
N PRO A 177 3.58 1.66 24.80
CA PRO A 177 2.33 2.34 24.49
C PRO A 177 2.65 3.49 23.53
N GLN A 178 1.88 3.61 22.47
CA GLN A 178 2.05 4.67 21.49
C GLN A 178 1.85 6.02 22.18
N THR A 179 2.93 6.79 22.31
CA THR A 179 2.81 8.23 22.42
C THR A 179 2.27 8.76 21.10
N THR A 180 1.21 9.51 21.19
CA THR A 180 0.37 10.05 20.14
C THR A 180 1.04 11.18 19.35
N ASP A 181 2.20 10.96 18.73
CA ASP A 181 2.86 11.99 17.92
C ASP A 181 3.22 11.49 16.52
N PHE A 182 2.19 11.09 15.77
CA PHE A 182 2.18 11.11 14.31
C PHE A 182 0.85 11.68 13.85
N SER A 183 0.67 12.97 14.05
CA SER A 183 -0.28 13.76 13.29
C SER A 183 0.29 13.92 11.87
N CYS A 184 0.11 12.95 11.02
CA CYS A 184 0.07 13.19 9.61
C CYS A 184 -1.34 13.66 9.28
N GLY A 185 -1.60 14.92 9.57
CA GLY A 185 -2.63 15.65 8.90
C GLY A 185 -2.28 15.74 7.41
N PRO A 186 -3.27 15.99 6.53
CA PRO A 186 -3.00 16.24 5.13
C PRO A 186 -1.93 17.34 5.05
N ALA A 187 -0.84 17.06 4.36
CA ALA A 187 0.19 18.05 4.13
C ALA A 187 -0.40 19.11 3.17
N ALA A 188 -0.80 20.25 3.73
CA ALA A 188 -1.11 21.44 2.97
C ALA A 188 0.08 21.87 2.09
#